data_a54b760346d09a5e7133d45ee17ec585
#
_entry.id   a54b760346d09a5e7133d45ee17ec585
#
_cell.length_a   1.000
_cell.length_b   1.000
_cell.length_c   1.000
_cell.angle_alpha   90.00
_cell.angle_beta   90.00
_cell.angle_gamma   90.00
#
_symmetry.space_group_name_H-M   'P 1'
#
loop_
_entity.id
_entity.type
_entity.pdbx_description
1 polymer ?
#
loop_
_entity_poly.entity_id
_entity_poly.type
_entity_poly.pdbx_seq_one_letter_code
_entity_poly.pdbx_strand_id
1 'polypeptide(L)'
;MQTTFTHASPADRVLCPALRERIMTADQAASLIQSGMTLGMSGFTPAGAPKSVPQALARRIEAQNANGGNFRISLWTGASTSAELDGALAKVHGIERRLPYQSDPTVRKEINDGRMQYVDIHLSHVAQYVWFGFLGHLDVAVIEVAGILPDGRLIPSTSVGNNKTWLEQADKIILEVNSAQPAELEGMHDIYYGAAVPPKRKPIPMEHPFDRIGEPYLHCDLSKVIAVVPTQQRDTLAAFTAPDVDVPGGHGQCRARPAARAAAAAIGCGQYCQCRAGRLEHRPV
;
A
#
# COMPACT_ATOMS: atom_id res chain seq x y z
N MET A 1 -13.20 10.79 20.52
CA MET A 1 -12.89 12.22 20.27
C MET A 1 -12.23 12.27 18.91
N GLN A 2 -12.96 12.65 17.87
CA GLN A 2 -12.41 12.73 16.51
C GLN A 2 -11.41 13.87 16.48
N THR A 3 -10.19 13.56 16.15
CA THR A 3 -9.13 14.56 15.97
C THR A 3 -9.37 15.22 14.61
N THR A 4 -9.99 16.39 14.60
CA THR A 4 -10.27 17.12 13.37
C THR A 4 -8.95 17.69 12.85
N PHE A 5 -8.33 17.03 11.87
CA PHE A 5 -7.26 17.60 11.07
C PHE A 5 -7.88 18.60 10.10
N THR A 6 -8.18 19.80 10.57
CA THR A 6 -8.59 20.91 9.69
C THR A 6 -7.42 21.31 8.82
N HIS A 7 -7.60 21.41 7.52
CA HIS A 7 -6.73 21.96 6.44
C HIS A 7 -5.27 22.28 6.78
N ALA A 8 -4.65 21.46 7.59
CA ALA A 8 -3.32 21.60 8.12
C ALA A 8 -2.29 21.16 7.07
N SER A 9 -1.09 21.71 7.13
CA SER A 9 0.04 21.23 6.32
C SER A 9 0.29 19.75 6.62
N PRO A 10 0.92 18.99 5.72
CA PRO A 10 1.21 17.57 5.98
C PRO A 10 1.96 17.32 7.30
N ALA A 11 2.84 18.26 7.69
CA ALA A 11 3.57 18.19 8.96
C ALA A 11 2.67 18.34 10.20
N ASP A 12 1.56 19.08 10.07
CA ASP A 12 0.62 19.30 11.17
C ASP A 12 -0.20 18.05 11.51
N ARG A 13 -0.22 17.07 10.60
CA ARG A 13 -0.81 15.73 10.86
C ARG A 13 0.09 14.80 11.67
N VAL A 14 1.28 15.23 12.04
CA VAL A 14 2.18 14.52 12.94
C VAL A 14 1.99 15.08 14.35
N LEU A 15 1.04 14.51 15.10
CA LEU A 15 0.73 15.02 16.44
C LEU A 15 1.63 14.44 17.54
N CYS A 16 2.31 13.31 17.28
CA CYS A 16 3.24 12.68 18.21
C CYS A 16 4.53 13.50 18.35
N PRO A 17 4.85 14.06 19.53
CA PRO A 17 6.04 14.91 19.69
C PRO A 17 7.35 14.20 19.35
N ALA A 18 7.50 12.95 19.77
CA ALA A 18 8.70 12.14 19.52
C ALA A 18 8.97 11.89 18.02
N LEU A 19 7.95 11.92 17.18
CA LEU A 19 8.06 11.72 15.75
C LEU A 19 8.20 13.03 14.96
N ARG A 20 7.86 14.17 15.54
CA ARG A 20 8.09 15.49 14.92
C ARG A 20 9.58 15.77 14.69
N GLU A 21 10.43 15.31 15.60
CA GLU A 21 11.89 15.47 15.50
C GLU A 21 12.49 14.62 14.35
N ARG A 22 11.73 13.67 13.83
CA ARG A 22 12.13 12.77 12.73
C ARG A 22 11.57 13.20 11.37
N ILE A 23 10.95 14.38 11.30
CA ILE A 23 10.45 14.93 10.05
C ILE A 23 11.64 15.30 9.15
N MET A 24 11.61 14.79 7.91
CA MET A 24 12.63 15.06 6.92
C MET A 24 12.07 15.00 5.49
N THR A 25 12.88 15.37 4.51
CA THR A 25 12.49 15.29 3.10
C THR A 25 12.51 13.84 2.59
N ALA A 26 11.82 13.59 1.49
CA ALA A 26 11.82 12.28 0.85
C ALA A 26 13.23 11.85 0.40
N ASP A 27 14.06 12.79 -0.07
CA ASP A 27 15.44 12.50 -0.49
C ASP A 27 16.32 12.14 0.71
N GLN A 28 16.15 12.80 1.85
CA GLN A 28 16.83 12.42 3.09
C GLN A 28 16.39 11.03 3.57
N ALA A 29 15.09 10.73 3.57
CA ALA A 29 14.58 9.42 3.94
C ALA A 29 15.09 8.33 2.98
N ALA A 30 15.08 8.58 1.68
CA ALA A 30 15.62 7.66 0.67
C ALA A 30 17.13 7.42 0.85
N SER A 31 17.89 8.38 1.41
CA SER A 31 19.33 8.20 1.69
C SER A 31 19.61 7.16 2.77
N LEU A 32 18.65 6.86 3.63
CA LEU A 32 18.76 5.86 4.68
C LEU A 32 18.61 4.41 4.18
N ILE A 33 18.09 4.23 2.95
CA ILE A 33 17.92 2.94 2.31
C ILE A 33 19.21 2.57 1.57
N GLN A 34 19.72 1.36 1.76
CA GLN A 34 20.95 0.89 1.12
C GLN A 34 20.68 -0.18 0.06
N SER A 35 21.63 -0.37 -0.86
CA SER A 35 21.56 -1.46 -1.83
C SER A 35 21.52 -2.82 -1.14
N GLY A 36 20.72 -3.74 -1.67
CA GLY A 36 20.53 -5.08 -1.13
C GLY A 36 19.47 -5.19 -0.04
N MET A 37 18.94 -4.08 0.48
CA MET A 37 17.89 -4.10 1.50
C MET A 37 16.56 -4.62 0.94
N THR A 38 15.81 -5.28 1.80
CA THR A 38 14.42 -5.68 1.57
C THR A 38 13.48 -4.63 2.14
N LEU A 39 12.59 -4.12 1.28
CA LEU A 39 11.63 -3.09 1.64
C LEU A 39 10.20 -3.65 1.62
N GLY A 40 9.47 -3.47 2.73
CA GLY A 40 8.03 -3.69 2.80
C GLY A 40 7.30 -2.36 2.62
N MET A 41 6.54 -2.20 1.54
CA MET A 41 5.84 -0.93 1.30
C MET A 41 4.32 -1.12 1.36
N SER A 42 3.62 -0.10 1.86
CA SER A 42 2.16 -0.09 1.90
C SER A 42 1.56 0.00 0.49
N GLY A 43 0.27 -0.23 0.41
CA GLY A 43 -0.50 -0.13 -0.81
C GLY A 43 -1.22 -1.42 -1.16
N PHE A 44 -2.46 -1.23 -1.62
CA PHE A 44 -3.26 -2.30 -2.23
C PHE A 44 -3.78 -1.78 -3.56
N THR A 45 -3.24 -2.30 -4.67
CA THR A 45 -3.36 -1.65 -5.97
C THR A 45 -2.81 -0.20 -5.88
N PRO A 46 -3.32 0.83 -6.55
CA PRO A 46 -2.80 2.18 -6.39
C PRO A 46 -3.19 2.86 -5.06
N ALA A 47 -4.06 2.25 -4.24
CA ALA A 47 -4.58 2.87 -3.02
C ALA A 47 -3.60 2.76 -1.85
N GLY A 48 -3.29 3.87 -1.18
CA GLY A 48 -2.50 3.92 0.05
C GLY A 48 -1.04 3.51 -0.09
N ALA A 49 -0.49 3.59 -1.29
CA ALA A 49 0.94 3.37 -1.53
C ALA A 49 1.75 4.64 -1.27
N PRO A 50 2.95 4.54 -0.68
CA PRO A 50 3.85 5.69 -0.57
C PRO A 50 4.27 6.16 -1.96
N LYS A 51 4.47 7.46 -2.13
CA LYS A 51 4.74 8.09 -3.43
C LYS A 51 6.05 8.86 -3.43
N SER A 52 6.25 9.70 -2.41
CA SER A 52 7.42 10.60 -2.35
C SER A 52 8.72 9.83 -2.10
N VAL A 53 8.71 8.90 -1.17
CA VAL A 53 9.92 8.11 -0.83
C VAL A 53 10.33 7.17 -1.97
N PRO A 54 9.43 6.40 -2.62
CA PRO A 54 9.82 5.57 -3.76
C PRO A 54 10.35 6.37 -4.95
N GLN A 55 9.78 7.54 -5.25
CA GLN A 55 10.27 8.41 -6.32
C GLN A 55 11.66 8.99 -6.01
N ALA A 56 11.89 9.41 -4.75
CA ALA A 56 13.21 9.86 -4.30
C ALA A 56 14.24 8.73 -4.36
N LEU A 57 13.86 7.53 -3.95
CA LEU A 57 14.71 6.35 -4.03
C LEU A 57 15.03 5.99 -5.49
N ALA A 58 14.07 6.08 -6.40
CA ALA A 58 14.29 5.83 -7.83
C ALA A 58 15.33 6.81 -8.41
N ARG A 59 15.21 8.13 -8.13
CA ARG A 59 16.21 9.12 -8.56
C ARG A 59 17.60 8.79 -8.03
N ARG A 60 17.70 8.38 -6.76
CA ARG A 60 18.98 8.02 -6.15
C ARG A 60 19.59 6.77 -6.77
N ILE A 61 18.78 5.75 -7.03
CA ILE A 61 19.20 4.52 -7.72
C ILE A 61 19.72 4.86 -9.12
N GLU A 62 18.96 5.65 -9.88
CA GLU A 62 19.35 6.09 -11.23
C GLU A 62 20.70 6.80 -11.22
N ALA A 63 20.88 7.77 -10.32
CA ALA A 63 22.15 8.51 -10.20
C ALA A 63 23.33 7.62 -9.83
N GLN A 64 23.14 6.66 -8.92
CA GLN A 64 24.23 5.74 -8.53
C GLN A 64 24.55 4.73 -9.64
N ASN A 65 23.55 4.20 -10.31
CA ASN A 65 23.76 3.22 -11.38
C ASN A 65 24.33 3.86 -12.65
N ALA A 66 24.01 5.12 -12.95
CA ALA A 66 24.64 5.90 -14.02
C ALA A 66 26.16 6.10 -13.81
N ASN A 67 26.62 6.08 -12.56
CA ASN A 67 28.04 6.17 -12.20
C ASN A 67 28.72 4.78 -12.03
N GLY A 68 28.15 3.73 -12.62
CA GLY A 68 28.73 2.38 -12.60
C GLY A 68 28.39 1.57 -11.34
N GLY A 69 27.48 2.06 -10.51
CA GLY A 69 26.95 1.31 -9.36
C GLY A 69 25.96 0.20 -9.78
N ASN A 70 25.60 -0.65 -8.82
CA ASN A 70 24.55 -1.64 -8.96
C ASN A 70 23.63 -1.58 -7.73
N PHE A 71 22.90 -0.48 -7.60
CA PHE A 71 21.97 -0.30 -6.50
C PHE A 71 20.63 -0.97 -6.83
N ARG A 72 20.30 -2.02 -6.12
CA ARG A 72 19.04 -2.75 -6.24
C ARG A 72 18.48 -3.10 -4.87
N ILE A 73 17.16 -3.25 -4.79
CA ILE A 73 16.42 -3.60 -3.57
C ILE A 73 15.47 -4.76 -3.83
N SER A 74 15.13 -5.50 -2.78
CA SER A 74 13.98 -6.40 -2.80
C SER A 74 12.72 -5.63 -2.39
N LEU A 75 11.63 -5.76 -3.13
CA LEU A 75 10.39 -5.01 -2.89
C LEU A 75 9.21 -5.95 -2.61
N TRP A 76 8.63 -5.81 -1.42
CA TRP A 76 7.44 -6.51 -0.97
C TRP A 76 6.30 -5.52 -0.78
N THR A 77 5.11 -5.84 -1.29
CA THR A 77 3.92 -4.99 -1.11
C THR A 77 2.69 -5.82 -0.77
N GLY A 78 1.56 -5.16 -0.54
CA GLY A 78 0.28 -5.85 -0.31
C GLY A 78 -0.28 -6.49 -1.58
N ALA A 79 -0.11 -5.82 -2.70
CA ALA A 79 -0.44 -6.27 -4.06
C ALA A 79 0.39 -5.45 -5.04
N SER A 80 0.03 -5.44 -6.32
CA SER A 80 0.58 -4.43 -7.24
C SER A 80 0.26 -3.03 -6.73
N THR A 81 1.18 -2.11 -6.90
CA THR A 81 0.99 -0.72 -6.53
C THR A 81 0.84 0.18 -7.76
N SER A 82 1.32 1.40 -7.69
CA SER A 82 1.15 2.42 -8.71
C SER A 82 2.40 2.60 -9.57
N ALA A 83 2.25 3.36 -10.65
CA ALA A 83 3.38 3.79 -11.48
C ALA A 83 4.38 4.65 -10.69
N GLU A 84 3.94 5.32 -9.63
CA GLU A 84 4.77 6.16 -8.76
C GLU A 84 5.67 5.34 -7.83
N LEU A 85 5.29 4.08 -7.53
CA LEU A 85 6.08 3.16 -6.73
C LEU A 85 6.70 2.07 -7.61
N ASP A 86 5.91 1.08 -8.03
CA ASP A 86 6.38 -0.07 -8.81
C ASP A 86 7.03 0.38 -10.12
N GLY A 87 6.33 1.26 -10.87
CA GLY A 87 6.79 1.75 -12.15
C GLY A 87 8.05 2.61 -12.04
N ALA A 88 8.13 3.48 -11.04
CA ALA A 88 9.28 4.36 -10.84
C ALA A 88 10.57 3.56 -10.55
N LEU A 89 10.49 2.60 -9.63
CA LEU A 89 11.62 1.75 -9.26
C LEU A 89 12.03 0.78 -10.38
N ALA A 90 11.05 0.26 -11.14
CA ALA A 90 11.33 -0.64 -12.26
C ALA A 90 12.00 0.08 -13.44
N LYS A 91 11.61 1.32 -13.74
CA LYS A 91 12.20 2.12 -14.82
C LYS A 91 13.72 2.33 -14.68
N VAL A 92 14.18 2.40 -13.45
CA VAL A 92 15.61 2.58 -13.12
C VAL A 92 16.33 1.27 -12.82
N HIS A 93 15.69 0.12 -13.12
CA HIS A 93 16.20 -1.23 -12.84
C HIS A 93 16.56 -1.44 -11.37
N GLY A 94 15.86 -0.74 -10.47
CA GLY A 94 16.16 -0.70 -9.04
C GLY A 94 15.62 -1.89 -8.25
N ILE A 95 14.80 -2.75 -8.86
CA ILE A 95 14.20 -3.90 -8.17
C ILE A 95 14.95 -5.17 -8.56
N GLU A 96 15.50 -5.87 -7.57
CA GLU A 96 16.12 -7.18 -7.75
C GLU A 96 15.09 -8.30 -7.63
N ARG A 97 14.24 -8.24 -6.58
CA ARG A 97 13.23 -9.24 -6.27
C ARG A 97 11.91 -8.60 -5.94
N ARG A 98 10.81 -9.09 -6.54
CA ARG A 98 9.45 -8.55 -6.37
C ARG A 98 8.48 -9.65 -5.95
N LEU A 99 7.62 -9.35 -4.96
CA LEU A 99 6.47 -10.17 -4.56
C LEU A 99 5.34 -9.29 -4.00
N PRO A 100 4.10 -9.81 -3.82
CA PRO A 100 3.60 -11.11 -4.29
C PRO A 100 3.04 -11.06 -5.71
N TYR A 101 2.27 -10.05 -6.04
CA TYR A 101 1.59 -9.86 -7.32
C TYR A 101 1.92 -8.49 -7.89
N GLN A 102 1.95 -8.39 -9.21
CA GLN A 102 2.16 -7.11 -9.87
C GLN A 102 1.36 -7.01 -11.19
N SER A 103 0.92 -5.79 -11.54
CA SER A 103 0.21 -5.50 -12.78
C SER A 103 0.83 -4.36 -13.60
N ASP A 104 1.85 -3.67 -13.05
CA ASP A 104 2.55 -2.60 -13.77
C ASP A 104 3.27 -3.15 -15.01
N PRO A 105 3.07 -2.54 -16.22
CA PRO A 105 3.65 -3.05 -17.46
C PRO A 105 5.19 -2.99 -17.48
N THR A 106 5.80 -2.02 -16.80
CA THR A 106 7.27 -1.90 -16.73
C THR A 106 7.84 -3.03 -15.88
N VAL A 107 7.25 -3.28 -14.71
CA VAL A 107 7.64 -4.39 -13.83
C VAL A 107 7.48 -5.73 -14.56
N ARG A 108 6.36 -5.93 -15.26
CA ARG A 108 6.12 -7.14 -16.06
C ARG A 108 7.18 -7.36 -17.12
N LYS A 109 7.58 -6.27 -17.80
CA LYS A 109 8.66 -6.34 -18.79
C LYS A 109 10.00 -6.77 -18.16
N GLU A 110 10.36 -6.18 -17.02
CA GLU A 110 11.60 -6.53 -16.30
C GLU A 110 11.63 -8.00 -15.85
N ILE A 111 10.48 -8.54 -15.40
CA ILE A 111 10.33 -9.94 -15.03
C ILE A 111 10.49 -10.84 -16.27
N ASN A 112 9.78 -10.54 -17.36
CA ASN A 112 9.80 -11.35 -18.58
C ASN A 112 11.18 -11.32 -19.28
N ASP A 113 11.91 -10.22 -19.16
CA ASP A 113 13.29 -10.09 -19.67
C ASP A 113 14.34 -10.76 -18.75
N GLY A 114 13.93 -11.36 -17.63
CA GLY A 114 14.81 -12.03 -16.68
C GLY A 114 15.70 -11.09 -15.85
N ARG A 115 15.38 -9.79 -15.84
CA ARG A 115 16.16 -8.79 -15.08
C ARG A 115 15.71 -8.63 -13.63
N MET A 116 14.53 -9.14 -13.29
CA MET A 116 13.93 -9.08 -11.96
C MET A 116 13.48 -10.47 -11.53
N GLN A 117 13.89 -10.90 -10.35
CA GLN A 117 13.35 -12.10 -9.72
C GLN A 117 11.90 -11.83 -9.27
N TYR A 118 11.00 -12.74 -9.58
CA TYR A 118 9.61 -12.62 -9.21
C TYR A 118 9.14 -13.86 -8.44
N VAL A 119 8.44 -13.62 -7.33
CA VAL A 119 7.85 -14.68 -6.53
C VAL A 119 6.34 -14.49 -6.52
N ASP A 120 5.64 -15.36 -7.25
CA ASP A 120 4.19 -15.39 -7.28
C ASP A 120 3.66 -16.18 -6.08
N ILE A 121 3.02 -15.45 -5.16
CA ILE A 121 2.40 -16.01 -3.95
C ILE A 121 1.01 -15.42 -3.77
N HIS A 122 0.10 -16.20 -3.24
CA HIS A 122 -1.18 -15.68 -2.80
C HIS A 122 -0.99 -14.57 -1.77
N LEU A 123 -1.64 -13.43 -2.01
CA LEU A 123 -1.56 -12.27 -1.12
C LEU A 123 -1.92 -12.63 0.33
N SER A 124 -2.91 -13.49 0.53
CA SER A 124 -3.34 -13.97 1.85
C SER A 124 -2.26 -14.75 2.62
N HIS A 125 -1.24 -15.26 1.94
CA HIS A 125 -0.15 -16.01 2.57
C HIS A 125 1.08 -15.16 2.88
N VAL A 126 1.21 -13.97 2.29
CA VAL A 126 2.40 -13.13 2.41
C VAL A 126 2.73 -12.83 3.86
N ALA A 127 1.78 -12.31 4.63
CA ALA A 127 1.99 -11.98 6.05
C ALA A 127 2.50 -13.20 6.84
N GLN A 128 1.88 -14.36 6.62
CA GLN A 128 2.27 -15.59 7.30
C GLN A 128 3.69 -16.02 6.93
N TYR A 129 4.07 -15.95 5.65
CA TYR A 129 5.41 -16.31 5.19
C TYR A 129 6.49 -15.38 5.75
N VAL A 130 6.16 -14.09 5.90
CA VAL A 130 7.04 -13.12 6.55
C VAL A 130 7.22 -13.46 8.04
N TRP A 131 6.13 -13.73 8.76
CA TRP A 131 6.20 -14.11 10.19
C TRP A 131 7.00 -15.40 10.43
N PHE A 132 6.93 -16.35 9.51
CA PHE A 132 7.71 -17.59 9.59
C PHE A 132 9.16 -17.46 9.08
N GLY A 133 9.52 -16.29 8.52
CA GLY A 133 10.86 -16.05 7.98
C GLY A 133 11.15 -16.71 6.64
N PHE A 134 10.15 -17.29 5.96
CA PHE A 134 10.33 -18.00 4.69
C PHE A 134 10.78 -17.12 3.54
N LEU A 135 10.46 -15.81 3.61
CA LEU A 135 10.83 -14.84 2.59
C LEU A 135 12.17 -14.15 2.85
N GLY A 136 12.76 -14.38 4.02
CA GLY A 136 13.96 -13.72 4.48
C GLY A 136 13.67 -12.54 5.40
N HIS A 137 14.66 -11.67 5.59
CA HIS A 137 14.62 -10.54 6.48
C HIS A 137 13.95 -9.32 5.84
N LEU A 138 13.30 -8.48 6.66
CA LEU A 138 12.69 -7.23 6.26
C LEU A 138 13.43 -6.07 6.93
N ASP A 139 14.21 -5.31 6.15
CA ASP A 139 15.05 -4.25 6.67
C ASP A 139 14.26 -2.98 6.97
N VAL A 140 13.42 -2.53 6.02
CA VAL A 140 12.71 -1.26 6.13
C VAL A 140 11.25 -1.39 5.71
N ALA A 141 10.35 -0.88 6.55
CA ALA A 141 8.95 -0.65 6.17
C ALA A 141 8.77 0.81 5.73
N VAL A 142 8.13 1.04 4.58
CA VAL A 142 7.74 2.37 4.11
C VAL A 142 6.21 2.40 4.00
N ILE A 143 5.57 3.12 4.93
CA ILE A 143 4.12 3.05 5.11
C ILE A 143 3.50 4.44 4.93
N GLU A 144 2.55 4.55 3.99
CA GLU A 144 1.71 5.74 3.88
C GLU A 144 0.63 5.72 4.96
N VAL A 145 0.46 6.87 5.63
CA VAL A 145 -0.56 7.09 6.65
C VAL A 145 -1.25 8.44 6.44
N ALA A 146 -2.52 8.55 6.85
CA ALA A 146 -3.27 9.81 6.79
C ALA A 146 -2.89 10.78 7.92
N GLY A 147 -2.34 10.27 9.03
CA GLY A 147 -1.91 11.06 10.17
C GLY A 147 -1.33 10.21 11.28
N ILE A 148 -0.70 10.87 12.25
CA ILE A 148 -0.11 10.25 13.45
C ILE A 148 -0.69 10.92 14.68
N LEU A 149 -1.31 10.15 15.57
CA LEU A 149 -1.94 10.62 16.80
C LEU A 149 -0.90 10.99 17.86
N PRO A 150 -1.29 11.75 18.91
CA PRO A 150 -0.36 12.16 19.97
C PRO A 150 0.32 11.00 20.70
N ASP A 151 -0.36 9.86 20.80
CA ASP A 151 0.13 8.64 21.43
C ASP A 151 0.95 7.73 20.47
N GLY A 152 1.16 8.16 19.22
CA GLY A 152 1.93 7.44 18.22
C GLY A 152 1.14 6.44 17.39
N ARG A 153 -0.17 6.25 17.65
CA ARG A 153 -1.02 5.45 16.77
C ARG A 153 -1.12 6.09 15.40
N LEU A 154 -1.15 5.25 14.37
CA LEU A 154 -1.16 5.68 12.98
C LEU A 154 -2.58 5.56 12.41
N ILE A 155 -3.06 6.61 11.77
CA ILE A 155 -4.30 6.56 10.99
C ILE A 155 -3.94 5.99 9.63
N PRO A 156 -4.44 4.80 9.25
CA PRO A 156 -4.13 4.24 7.95
C PRO A 156 -4.59 5.15 6.82
N SER A 157 -3.94 5.03 5.67
CA SER A 157 -4.35 5.66 4.43
C SER A 157 -5.56 4.91 3.84
N THR A 158 -5.76 4.95 2.54
CA THR A 158 -6.89 4.31 1.84
C THR A 158 -6.82 2.78 1.78
N SER A 159 -5.74 2.19 2.24
CA SER A 159 -5.60 0.73 2.38
C SER A 159 -4.78 0.34 3.59
N VAL A 160 -4.99 -0.88 4.09
CA VAL A 160 -4.18 -1.48 5.16
C VAL A 160 -3.27 -2.58 4.59
N GLY A 161 -3.78 -3.47 3.75
CA GLY A 161 -3.00 -4.55 3.16
C GLY A 161 -2.17 -5.31 4.18
N ASN A 162 -0.86 -5.43 3.95
CA ASN A 162 0.09 -6.07 4.85
C ASN A 162 0.79 -5.09 5.82
N ASN A 163 0.30 -3.86 5.97
CA ASN A 163 0.97 -2.81 6.76
C ASN A 163 1.27 -3.23 8.19
N LYS A 164 0.33 -3.91 8.85
CA LYS A 164 0.54 -4.46 10.19
C LYS A 164 1.78 -5.35 10.24
N THR A 165 1.91 -6.25 9.26
CA THR A 165 3.05 -7.18 9.19
C THR A 165 4.36 -6.44 8.94
N TRP A 166 4.36 -5.44 8.04
CA TRP A 166 5.55 -4.64 7.77
C TRP A 166 6.01 -3.88 9.01
N LEU A 167 5.09 -3.23 9.72
CA LEU A 167 5.39 -2.47 10.94
C LEU A 167 5.90 -3.35 12.09
N GLU A 168 5.42 -4.59 12.20
CA GLU A 168 5.86 -5.54 13.22
C GLU A 168 7.24 -6.12 12.91
N GLN A 169 7.50 -6.48 11.65
CA GLN A 169 8.65 -7.31 11.27
C GLN A 169 9.87 -6.51 10.79
N ALA A 170 9.69 -5.28 10.31
CA ALA A 170 10.81 -4.47 9.86
C ALA A 170 11.71 -4.02 11.02
N ASP A 171 13.01 -3.91 10.76
CA ASP A 171 13.97 -3.31 11.70
C ASP A 171 13.79 -1.80 11.81
N LYS A 172 13.49 -1.14 10.69
CA LYS A 172 13.35 0.30 10.57
C LYS A 172 12.05 0.66 9.87
N ILE A 173 11.49 1.81 10.21
CA ILE A 173 10.21 2.27 9.67
C ILE A 173 10.39 3.70 9.14
N ILE A 174 9.89 3.94 7.95
CA ILE A 174 9.70 5.25 7.34
C ILE A 174 8.20 5.47 7.18
N LEU A 175 7.68 6.56 7.72
CA LEU A 175 6.27 6.92 7.63
C LEU A 175 6.10 8.06 6.62
N GLU A 176 5.31 7.85 5.57
CA GLU A 176 4.91 8.91 4.63
C GLU A 176 3.53 9.44 5.04
N VAL A 177 3.49 10.66 5.60
CA VAL A 177 2.25 11.27 6.09
C VAL A 177 1.62 12.09 4.98
N ASN A 178 0.52 11.58 4.41
CA ASN A 178 -0.11 12.14 3.23
C ASN A 178 -1.35 12.96 3.56
N SER A 179 -1.26 14.28 3.47
CA SER A 179 -2.38 15.19 3.73
C SER A 179 -3.40 15.28 2.58
N ALA A 180 -3.11 14.71 1.41
CA ALA A 180 -4.11 14.56 0.35
C ALA A 180 -5.17 13.51 0.69
N GLN A 181 -4.88 12.62 1.64
CA GLN A 181 -5.86 11.66 2.15
C GLN A 181 -6.85 12.33 3.09
N PRO A 182 -8.15 11.96 3.05
CA PRO A 182 -9.16 12.51 3.93
C PRO A 182 -8.84 12.25 5.41
N ALA A 183 -9.04 13.25 6.26
CA ALA A 183 -8.90 13.08 7.71
C ALA A 183 -9.97 12.14 8.29
N GLU A 184 -11.11 12.06 7.60
CA GLU A 184 -12.27 11.24 7.94
C GLU A 184 -11.99 9.73 7.83
N LEU A 185 -10.83 9.33 7.30
CA LEU A 185 -10.36 7.93 7.36
C LEU A 185 -10.12 7.46 8.81
N GLU A 186 -9.97 8.41 9.76
CA GLU A 186 -9.86 8.07 11.17
C GLU A 186 -11.09 7.28 11.65
N GLY A 187 -10.86 6.09 12.17
CA GLY A 187 -11.91 5.22 12.69
C GLY A 187 -12.61 4.34 11.66
N MET A 188 -12.30 4.45 10.35
CA MET A 188 -12.98 3.67 9.31
C MET A 188 -12.42 2.25 9.14
N HIS A 189 -11.19 2.01 9.50
CA HIS A 189 -10.53 0.71 9.35
C HIS A 189 -10.91 -0.27 10.47
N ASP A 190 -10.73 -1.56 10.20
CA ASP A 190 -10.93 -2.65 11.16
C ASP A 190 -9.76 -3.64 11.03
N ILE A 191 -8.73 -3.46 11.88
CA ILE A 191 -7.45 -4.16 11.78
C ILE A 191 -7.35 -5.21 12.87
N TYR A 192 -7.35 -6.49 12.48
CA TYR A 192 -7.30 -7.60 13.40
C TYR A 192 -5.87 -7.91 13.86
N TYR A 193 -5.60 -7.73 15.16
CA TYR A 193 -4.30 -7.99 15.78
C TYR A 193 -4.13 -9.39 16.36
N GLY A 194 -5.18 -10.22 16.33
CA GLY A 194 -5.13 -11.61 16.81
C GLY A 194 -4.44 -12.59 15.86
N ALA A 195 -4.17 -12.18 14.60
CA ALA A 195 -3.40 -12.98 13.68
C ALA A 195 -1.93 -13.01 14.09
N ALA A 196 -1.39 -14.19 14.33
CA ALA A 196 -0.02 -14.40 14.79
C ALA A 196 0.47 -15.80 14.41
N VAL A 197 1.76 -16.05 14.63
CA VAL A 197 2.34 -17.41 14.52
C VAL A 197 1.75 -18.29 15.62
N PRO A 198 1.32 -19.55 15.33
CA PRO A 198 0.92 -20.49 16.35
C PRO A 198 2.01 -20.67 17.42
N PRO A 199 1.65 -20.85 18.71
CA PRO A 199 0.30 -21.00 19.28
C PRO A 199 -0.37 -19.65 19.66
N LYS A 200 0.24 -18.51 19.35
CA LYS A 200 -0.24 -17.15 19.77
C LYS A 200 -1.45 -16.66 18.97
N ARG A 201 -1.86 -17.39 17.92
CA ARG A 201 -3.03 -17.04 17.10
C ARG A 201 -4.31 -17.10 17.92
N LYS A 202 -5.13 -16.07 17.81
CA LYS A 202 -6.46 -15.99 18.43
C LYS A 202 -7.56 -16.20 17.39
N PRO A 203 -8.72 -16.78 17.77
CA PRO A 203 -9.89 -16.80 16.89
C PRO A 203 -10.36 -15.38 16.58
N ILE A 204 -11.01 -15.21 15.43
CA ILE A 204 -11.68 -13.95 15.11
C ILE A 204 -12.93 -13.83 16.01
N PRO A 205 -13.05 -12.77 16.84
CA PRO A 205 -14.13 -12.60 17.81
C PRO A 205 -15.37 -11.99 17.13
N MET A 206 -15.99 -12.71 16.20
CA MET A 206 -17.15 -12.25 15.46
C MET A 206 -18.36 -13.12 15.81
N GLU A 207 -19.38 -12.49 16.36
CA GLU A 207 -20.67 -13.11 16.70
C GLU A 207 -21.78 -12.65 15.74
N HIS A 208 -21.70 -11.42 15.22
CA HIS A 208 -22.67 -10.82 14.31
C HIS A 208 -21.98 -10.28 13.05
N PRO A 209 -22.70 -10.18 11.91
CA PRO A 209 -22.11 -9.70 10.63
C PRO A 209 -21.61 -8.26 10.65
N PHE A 210 -22.02 -7.45 11.62
CA PHE A 210 -21.63 -6.04 11.78
C PHE A 210 -20.61 -5.81 12.90
N ASP A 211 -20.10 -6.87 13.52
CA ASP A 211 -19.09 -6.74 14.57
C ASP A 211 -17.77 -6.23 14.01
N ARG A 212 -17.15 -5.30 14.72
CA ARG A 212 -15.73 -4.99 14.52
C ARG A 212 -14.88 -6.06 15.19
N ILE A 213 -13.90 -6.56 14.43
CA ILE A 213 -13.04 -7.65 14.91
C ILE A 213 -11.69 -7.15 15.41
N GLY A 214 -11.36 -5.88 15.16
CA GLY A 214 -10.06 -5.30 15.45
C GLY A 214 -10.13 -3.82 15.83
N GLU A 215 -9.09 -3.10 15.48
CA GLU A 215 -8.88 -1.71 15.83
C GLU A 215 -8.80 -0.81 14.58
N PRO A 216 -9.19 0.49 14.69
CA PRO A 216 -9.13 1.40 13.55
C PRO A 216 -7.73 1.97 13.26
N TYR A 217 -6.73 1.65 14.06
CA TYR A 217 -5.40 2.22 14.00
C TYR A 217 -4.32 1.17 13.74
N LEU A 218 -3.23 1.62 13.10
CA LEU A 218 -2.00 0.85 13.05
C LEU A 218 -1.09 1.25 14.23
N HIS A 219 -0.39 0.24 14.76
CA HIS A 219 0.59 0.39 15.83
C HIS A 219 1.98 0.06 15.31
N CYS A 220 2.98 0.76 15.80
CA CYS A 220 4.37 0.43 15.57
C CYS A 220 5.21 0.74 16.80
N ASP A 221 6.38 0.12 16.88
CA ASP A 221 7.42 0.52 17.82
C ASP A 221 8.02 1.86 17.36
N LEU A 222 7.74 2.92 18.09
CA LEU A 222 8.22 4.26 17.76
C LEU A 222 9.75 4.36 17.72
N SER A 223 10.48 3.49 18.44
CA SER A 223 11.94 3.47 18.40
C SER A 223 12.49 3.08 17.02
N LYS A 224 11.74 2.25 16.29
CA LYS A 224 12.09 1.81 14.92
C LYS A 224 11.82 2.87 13.85
N VAL A 225 11.01 3.90 14.11
CA VAL A 225 10.70 4.95 13.14
C VAL A 225 11.92 5.84 12.95
N ILE A 226 12.56 5.77 11.79
CA ILE A 226 13.78 6.52 11.49
C ILE A 226 13.52 7.81 10.69
N ALA A 227 12.36 7.90 10.03
CA ALA A 227 11.98 9.06 9.23
C ALA A 227 10.46 9.23 9.17
N VAL A 228 10.02 10.49 9.14
CA VAL A 228 8.65 10.88 8.85
C VAL A 228 8.70 11.86 7.68
N VAL A 229 8.01 11.54 6.59
CA VAL A 229 8.03 12.32 5.34
C VAL A 229 6.66 12.89 5.08
N PRO A 230 6.44 14.19 5.31
CA PRO A 230 5.19 14.85 4.96
C PRO A 230 5.02 14.94 3.44
N THR A 231 3.86 14.57 2.94
CA THR A 231 3.52 14.62 1.51
C THR A 231 2.09 15.05 1.26
N GLN A 232 1.80 15.47 0.01
CA GLN A 232 0.46 15.86 -0.42
C GLN A 232 0.21 15.35 -1.85
N GLN A 233 0.29 14.04 -2.05
CA GLN A 233 0.09 13.43 -3.36
C GLN A 233 -1.16 12.52 -3.35
N ARG A 234 -2.04 12.70 -4.33
CA ARG A 234 -3.24 11.88 -4.47
C ARG A 234 -2.90 10.50 -5.03
N ASP A 235 -3.73 9.50 -4.69
CA ASP A 235 -3.66 8.19 -5.32
C ASP A 235 -3.98 8.29 -6.81
N THR A 236 -3.20 7.61 -7.64
CA THR A 236 -3.47 7.48 -9.07
C THR A 236 -4.44 6.33 -9.26
N LEU A 237 -5.73 6.65 -9.36
CA LEU A 237 -6.77 5.64 -9.56
C LEU A 237 -6.68 5.06 -10.97
N ALA A 238 -6.81 3.74 -11.09
CA ALA A 238 -6.98 3.10 -12.38
C ALA A 238 -8.29 3.58 -13.05
N ALA A 239 -8.18 4.08 -14.27
CA ALA A 239 -9.36 4.42 -15.07
C ALA A 239 -10.12 3.15 -15.44
N PHE A 240 -11.41 3.10 -15.14
CA PHE A 240 -12.27 2.06 -15.68
C PHE A 240 -12.57 2.41 -17.15
N THR A 241 -12.04 1.63 -18.07
CA THR A 241 -12.52 1.63 -19.46
C THR A 241 -13.86 0.92 -19.52
N ALA A 242 -14.86 1.57 -20.09
CA ALA A 242 -16.09 0.87 -20.44
C ALA A 242 -15.73 -0.29 -21.37
N PRO A 243 -16.30 -1.50 -21.19
CA PRO A 243 -16.07 -2.59 -22.13
C PRO A 243 -16.51 -2.14 -23.53
N ASP A 244 -15.71 -2.47 -24.56
CA ASP A 244 -16.07 -2.25 -25.95
C ASP A 244 -17.40 -2.95 -26.22
N VAL A 245 -18.34 -2.19 -26.77
CA VAL A 245 -19.73 -2.65 -27.01
C VAL A 245 -19.79 -3.67 -28.14
N ASP A 246 -18.70 -3.83 -28.89
CA ASP A 246 -18.61 -4.62 -30.13
C ASP A 246 -17.97 -6.01 -29.96
N VAL A 247 -18.07 -6.64 -28.80
CA VAL A 247 -17.69 -8.05 -28.67
C VAL A 247 -18.79 -8.89 -29.34
N PRO A 248 -18.55 -9.55 -30.49
CA PRO A 248 -19.53 -10.42 -31.11
C PRO A 248 -19.95 -11.54 -30.17
N GLY A 249 -21.21 -11.63 -29.84
CA GLY A 249 -21.78 -12.54 -28.85
C GLY A 249 -22.29 -11.86 -27.58
N GLY A 250 -22.33 -10.53 -27.63
CA GLY A 250 -22.65 -9.67 -26.50
C GLY A 250 -24.01 -9.91 -25.87
N HIS A 251 -24.01 -10.08 -24.60
CA HIS A 251 -25.18 -9.95 -23.76
C HIS A 251 -25.25 -8.50 -23.26
N GLY A 252 -26.32 -7.84 -23.66
CA GLY A 252 -26.89 -6.59 -23.16
C GLY A 252 -25.98 -5.50 -22.59
N GLN A 253 -26.17 -4.31 -23.06
CA GLN A 253 -25.51 -3.08 -22.62
C GLN A 253 -25.57 -2.92 -21.09
N CYS A 254 -24.48 -3.16 -20.40
CA CYS A 254 -24.35 -2.77 -19.00
C CYS A 254 -24.13 -1.24 -18.90
N ARG A 255 -25.21 -0.48 -18.88
CA ARG A 255 -25.16 0.93 -18.47
C ARG A 255 -25.12 0.99 -16.96
N ALA A 256 -23.93 0.99 -16.37
CA ALA A 256 -23.77 1.27 -14.95
C ALA A 256 -24.19 2.72 -14.65
N ARG A 257 -25.11 2.91 -13.72
CA ARG A 257 -25.47 4.23 -13.19
C ARG A 257 -24.23 4.87 -12.53
N PRO A 258 -24.08 6.20 -12.52
CA PRO A 258 -22.95 6.90 -11.90
C PRO A 258 -22.66 6.48 -10.45
N ALA A 259 -23.69 6.21 -9.67
CA ALA A 259 -23.56 5.76 -8.27
C ALA A 259 -22.94 4.35 -8.13
N ALA A 260 -23.24 3.44 -9.07
CA ALA A 260 -22.64 2.10 -9.08
C ALA A 260 -21.15 2.12 -9.46
N ARG A 261 -20.74 3.09 -10.28
CA ARG A 261 -19.33 3.32 -10.62
C ARG A 261 -18.50 3.77 -9.40
N ALA A 262 -19.06 4.65 -8.58
CA ALA A 262 -18.41 5.11 -7.37
C ALA A 262 -18.24 3.97 -6.32
N ALA A 263 -19.29 3.14 -6.15
CA ALA A 263 -19.24 2.00 -5.25
C ALA A 263 -18.26 0.90 -5.72
N ALA A 264 -18.20 0.61 -7.03
CA ALA A 264 -17.25 -0.36 -7.59
C ALA A 264 -15.80 0.10 -7.47
N ALA A 265 -15.55 1.42 -7.60
CA ALA A 265 -14.23 2.01 -7.37
C ALA A 265 -13.79 1.90 -5.90
N ALA A 266 -14.71 2.10 -4.96
CA ALA A 266 -14.44 2.01 -3.53
C ALA A 266 -14.13 0.58 -3.04
N ILE A 267 -14.62 -0.44 -3.76
CA ILE A 267 -14.43 -1.86 -3.37
C ILE A 267 -13.21 -2.48 -4.06
N GLY A 268 -12.52 -1.77 -4.94
CA GLY A 268 -11.37 -2.31 -5.69
C GLY A 268 -11.72 -3.49 -6.62
N CYS A 269 -12.99 -3.69 -6.91
CA CYS A 269 -13.49 -4.72 -7.81
C CYS A 269 -13.24 -4.30 -9.27
N GLY A 270 -12.31 -4.98 -9.93
CA GLY A 270 -12.04 -4.83 -11.36
C GLY A 270 -13.25 -5.20 -12.25
N GLN A 271 -13.03 -5.24 -13.55
CA GLN A 271 -14.04 -5.46 -14.62
C GLN A 271 -15.09 -6.55 -14.35
N TYR A 272 -14.78 -7.54 -13.50
CA TYR A 272 -15.70 -8.64 -13.15
C TYR A 272 -16.96 -8.22 -12.39
N CYS A 273 -16.92 -7.14 -11.59
CA CYS A 273 -18.10 -6.67 -10.85
C CYS A 273 -19.12 -5.93 -11.72
N GLN A 274 -18.69 -5.35 -12.85
CA GLN A 274 -19.60 -4.63 -13.74
C GLN A 274 -20.58 -5.57 -14.47
N CYS A 275 -20.17 -6.81 -14.76
CA CYS A 275 -21.04 -7.78 -15.45
C CYS A 275 -22.09 -8.41 -14.53
N ARG A 276 -21.87 -8.49 -13.22
CA ARG A 276 -22.86 -9.06 -12.27
C ARG A 276 -23.96 -8.08 -11.88
N ALA A 277 -23.67 -6.79 -11.74
CA ALA A 277 -24.68 -5.79 -11.38
C ALA A 277 -25.74 -5.59 -12.49
N GLY A 278 -25.38 -5.76 -13.77
CA GLY A 278 -26.32 -5.66 -14.90
C GLY A 278 -27.29 -6.85 -15.01
N ARG A 279 -26.98 -7.98 -14.40
CA ARG A 279 -27.83 -9.20 -14.48
C ARG A 279 -29.01 -9.21 -13.49
N LEU A 280 -28.97 -8.37 -12.47
CA LEU A 280 -30.01 -8.33 -11.43
C LEU A 280 -31.19 -7.42 -11.77
N GLU A 281 -31.06 -6.56 -12.79
CA GLU A 281 -32.13 -5.61 -13.16
C GLU A 281 -33.13 -6.14 -14.20
N HIS A 282 -33.00 -7.37 -14.72
CA HIS A 282 -33.91 -7.96 -15.71
C HIS A 282 -34.46 -9.32 -15.29
N ARG A 283 -35.17 -9.39 -14.18
CA ARG A 283 -36.22 -10.41 -13.96
C ARG A 283 -37.54 -9.67 -13.75
N PRO A 284 -38.48 -9.77 -14.70
CA PRO A 284 -39.86 -9.43 -14.42
C PRO A 284 -40.41 -10.45 -13.41
N VAL A 285 -41.17 -9.95 -12.46
CA VAL A 285 -41.97 -10.70 -11.53
C VAL A 285 -43.12 -11.35 -12.27
#